data_0735b65af402cafac3bffe3583a37499
#
_entry.id   0735b65af402cafac3bffe3583a37499
#
_cell.length_a   1.000
_cell.length_b   1.000
_cell.length_c   1.000
_cell.angle_alpha   90.00
_cell.angle_beta   90.00
_cell.angle_gamma   90.00
#
_symmetry.space_group_name_H-M   'P 1'
#
loop_
_entity.id
_entity.type
_entity.pdbx_description
1 polymer ?
#
loop_
_entity_poly.entity_id
_entity_poly.type
_entity_poly.pdbx_seq_one_letter_code
_entity_poly.pdbx_strand_id
1 'polypeptide(L)'
;VNAEAAVRERLRSAPLTVLGQLLDSSNTTLLTRLEDGSGEHAIYKPVSGERPLWDFPDGYLAFREVATWVVATAGGWDVVPPTVLRDGPFGPGSVQRWVTQVPLEEEPEPVEEPEELEVADEIEVDTDVEHSDRFVDLFDPAALPQGWLPVIAGSLATGGRVIVAHADRADLRSVAVLDAVINNSDRKGTHLLAGQDGRLWCIDHGVTLHAHDKLRTVLWGWAGRRLPPADVERLERLRAALAPDSAVSGRLGQLLTDGEIGALRRRVRDLLRTGRHPHPNPDWPSVPWPAL
;
A
#
# COMPACT_ATOMS: atom_id res chain seq x y z
N VAL A 1 28.28 4.63 2.21
CA VAL A 1 27.19 3.64 2.49
C VAL A 1 25.89 4.38 2.20
N ASN A 2 25.06 3.86 1.30
CA ASN A 2 23.76 4.44 0.98
C ASN A 2 22.90 4.42 2.25
N ALA A 3 22.27 5.55 2.62
CA ALA A 3 21.46 5.68 3.84
C ALA A 3 20.40 4.57 3.98
N GLU A 4 19.79 4.17 2.88
CA GLU A 4 18.81 3.08 2.83
C GLU A 4 19.44 1.71 3.18
N ALA A 5 20.67 1.44 2.72
CA ALA A 5 21.38 0.21 3.08
C ALA A 5 21.66 0.14 4.57
N ALA A 6 22.00 1.27 5.21
CA ALA A 6 22.20 1.34 6.65
C ALA A 6 20.89 1.11 7.43
N VAL A 7 19.78 1.69 6.98
CA VAL A 7 18.44 1.43 7.56
C VAL A 7 18.10 -0.06 7.48
N ARG A 8 18.28 -0.68 6.31
CA ARG A 8 18.00 -2.10 6.13
C ARG A 8 18.85 -3.00 7.02
N GLU A 9 20.12 -2.65 7.20
CA GLU A 9 20.98 -3.43 8.07
C GLU A 9 20.53 -3.33 9.53
N ARG A 10 20.13 -2.15 10.00
CA ARG A 10 19.52 -2.00 11.33
C ARG A 10 18.23 -2.80 11.49
N LEU A 11 17.32 -2.73 10.51
CA LEU A 11 16.10 -3.53 10.51
C LEU A 11 16.37 -5.03 10.58
N ARG A 12 17.49 -5.51 10.02
CA ARG A 12 17.89 -6.93 10.03
C ARG A 12 18.51 -7.36 11.36
N SER A 13 19.34 -6.52 11.96
CA SER A 13 20.24 -6.92 13.04
C SER A 13 19.85 -6.40 14.42
N ALA A 14 19.20 -5.22 14.51
CA ALA A 14 18.87 -4.63 15.79
C ALA A 14 17.82 -5.49 16.55
N PRO A 15 17.97 -5.72 17.86
CA PRO A 15 16.91 -6.32 18.66
C PRO A 15 15.63 -5.47 18.58
N LEU A 16 14.47 -6.14 18.68
CA LEU A 16 13.15 -5.50 18.61
C LEU A 16 12.46 -5.56 19.97
N THR A 17 12.06 -4.42 20.50
CA THR A 17 11.15 -4.31 21.63
C THR A 17 9.74 -4.02 21.12
N VAL A 18 8.77 -4.87 21.43
CA VAL A 18 7.36 -4.65 21.08
C VAL A 18 6.79 -3.57 21.98
N LEU A 19 6.21 -2.53 21.38
CA LEU A 19 5.57 -1.41 22.06
C LEU A 19 4.06 -1.58 22.16
N GLY A 20 3.44 -2.22 21.15
CA GLY A 20 2.00 -2.45 21.11
C GLY A 20 1.57 -3.12 19.82
N GLN A 21 0.28 -3.43 19.74
CA GLN A 21 -0.37 -3.99 18.56
C GLN A 21 -1.26 -2.94 17.91
N LEU A 22 -1.23 -2.83 16.58
CA LEU A 22 -2.18 -2.01 15.83
C LEU A 22 -3.50 -2.77 15.68
N LEU A 23 -4.58 -2.19 16.20
CA LEU A 23 -5.88 -2.86 16.31
C LEU A 23 -6.64 -2.92 14.98
N ASP A 24 -6.40 -1.99 14.07
CA ASP A 24 -7.13 -1.87 12.80
C ASP A 24 -6.62 -2.81 11.70
N SER A 25 -5.70 -3.73 12.03
CA SER A 25 -5.19 -4.69 11.06
C SER A 25 -5.81 -6.07 11.21
N SER A 26 -6.12 -6.72 10.06
CA SER A 26 -6.70 -8.06 10.02
C SER A 26 -5.75 -9.15 10.55
N ASN A 27 -4.44 -8.91 10.49
CA ASN A 27 -3.37 -9.79 10.96
C ASN A 27 -2.63 -9.15 12.14
N THR A 28 -1.88 -9.92 12.89
CA THR A 28 -1.04 -9.39 13.98
C THR A 28 0.00 -8.43 13.41
N THR A 29 -0.17 -7.15 13.71
CA THR A 29 0.73 -6.07 13.29
C THR A 29 1.24 -5.35 14.53
N LEU A 30 2.54 -5.38 14.76
CA LEU A 30 3.17 -4.92 15.98
C LEU A 30 4.03 -3.69 15.70
N LEU A 31 3.80 -2.63 16.47
CA LEU A 31 4.73 -1.52 16.56
C LEU A 31 5.91 -1.93 17.43
N THR A 32 7.11 -1.76 16.91
CA THR A 32 8.36 -2.12 17.60
C THR A 32 9.34 -0.95 17.59
N ARG A 33 10.27 -0.96 18.55
CA ARG A 33 11.43 -0.06 18.59
C ARG A 33 12.70 -0.86 18.37
N LEU A 34 13.64 -0.28 17.59
CA LEU A 34 14.97 -0.84 17.40
C LEU A 34 15.84 -0.52 18.61
N GLU A 35 16.45 -1.54 19.22
CA GLU A 35 17.31 -1.41 20.39
C GLU A 35 18.80 -1.29 19.96
N ASP A 36 19.08 -0.34 19.07
CA ASP A 36 20.42 -0.01 18.56
C ASP A 36 20.88 1.40 18.95
N GLY A 37 20.11 2.07 19.81
CA GLY A 37 20.34 3.45 20.22
C GLY A 37 19.83 4.52 19.26
N SER A 38 19.25 4.14 18.10
CA SER A 38 18.67 5.09 17.14
C SER A 38 17.33 5.66 17.60
N GLY A 39 16.57 4.92 18.41
CA GLY A 39 15.19 5.25 18.78
C GLY A 39 14.19 5.04 17.62
N GLU A 40 14.62 4.49 16.48
CA GLU A 40 13.77 4.27 15.33
C GLU A 40 12.71 3.19 15.61
N HIS A 41 11.54 3.36 15.00
CA HIS A 41 10.44 2.41 15.07
C HIS A 41 10.35 1.58 13.80
N ALA A 42 9.73 0.41 13.94
CA ALA A 42 9.42 -0.48 12.83
C ALA A 42 8.08 -1.18 13.05
N ILE A 43 7.47 -1.60 11.96
CA ILE A 43 6.31 -2.51 11.98
C ILE A 43 6.82 -3.93 11.79
N TYR A 44 6.47 -4.80 12.74
CA TYR A 44 6.76 -6.23 12.68
C TYR A 44 5.47 -7.01 12.49
N LYS A 45 5.40 -7.79 11.41
CA LYS A 45 4.28 -8.68 11.08
C LYS A 45 4.80 -10.12 11.12
N PRO A 46 4.59 -10.86 12.24
CA PRO A 46 5.03 -12.24 12.37
C PRO A 46 4.18 -13.19 11.52
N VAL A 47 4.80 -14.19 10.91
CA VAL A 47 4.11 -15.27 10.17
C VAL A 47 3.11 -16.00 11.08
N SER A 48 3.45 -16.21 12.35
CA SER A 48 2.58 -16.85 13.34
C SER A 48 1.28 -16.07 13.62
N GLY A 49 1.23 -14.79 13.27
CA GLY A 49 0.05 -13.92 13.43
C GLY A 49 -0.79 -13.76 12.18
N GLU A 50 -0.45 -14.45 11.09
CA GLU A 50 -1.21 -14.40 9.84
C GLU A 50 -2.49 -15.24 9.95
N ARG A 51 -3.61 -14.68 9.48
CA ARG A 51 -4.86 -15.41 9.27
C ARG A 51 -4.85 -16.04 7.89
N PRO A 52 -5.12 -17.34 7.76
CA PRO A 52 -5.20 -17.98 6.46
C PRO A 52 -6.23 -17.31 5.56
N LEU A 53 -5.82 -16.95 4.34
CA LEU A 53 -6.70 -16.42 3.32
C LEU A 53 -6.97 -17.51 2.28
N TRP A 54 -8.25 -17.83 2.04
CA TRP A 54 -8.67 -18.87 1.10
C TRP A 54 -8.17 -18.62 -0.33
N ASP A 55 -7.96 -17.36 -0.67
CA ASP A 55 -7.56 -16.90 -1.99
C ASP A 55 -6.05 -16.57 -2.08
N PHE A 56 -5.29 -16.78 -1.00
CA PHE A 56 -3.83 -16.75 -0.95
C PHE A 56 -3.30 -18.01 -0.24
N PRO A 57 -3.52 -19.20 -0.83
CA PRO A 57 -3.19 -20.47 -0.18
C PRO A 57 -1.69 -20.76 -0.12
N ASP A 58 -0.90 -20.09 -0.98
CA ASP A 58 0.53 -20.35 -1.14
C ASP A 58 1.37 -19.27 -0.44
N GLY A 59 2.37 -19.69 0.30
CA GLY A 59 3.34 -18.82 0.94
C GLY A 59 2.78 -18.04 2.13
N TYR A 60 3.49 -16.99 2.52
CA TYR A 60 3.18 -16.14 3.66
C TYR A 60 3.01 -14.69 3.26
N LEU A 61 2.11 -13.97 3.93
CA LEU A 61 1.85 -12.55 3.67
C LEU A 61 3.09 -11.69 3.98
N ALA A 62 3.80 -12.01 5.06
CA ALA A 62 5.06 -11.35 5.42
C ALA A 62 6.12 -11.47 4.32
N PHE A 63 6.14 -12.56 3.57
CA PHE A 63 7.07 -12.75 2.45
C PHE A 63 6.71 -11.86 1.26
N ARG A 64 5.41 -11.63 1.03
CA ARG A 64 4.88 -10.74 -0.02
C ARG A 64 5.17 -9.27 0.28
N GLU A 65 5.14 -8.85 1.55
CA GLU A 65 5.61 -7.54 1.99
C GLU A 65 7.06 -7.28 1.54
N VAL A 66 7.94 -8.25 1.83
CA VAL A 66 9.36 -8.16 1.45
C VAL A 66 9.54 -8.25 -0.07
N ALA A 67 8.81 -9.13 -0.74
CA ALA A 67 8.88 -9.29 -2.20
C ALA A 67 8.44 -8.01 -2.91
N THR A 68 7.40 -7.34 -2.42
CA THR A 68 6.94 -6.05 -2.96
C THR A 68 8.01 -4.99 -2.83
N TRP A 69 8.68 -4.88 -1.67
CA TRP A 69 9.80 -3.96 -1.52
C TRP A 69 10.95 -4.29 -2.50
N VAL A 70 11.29 -5.57 -2.69
CA VAL A 70 12.32 -5.99 -3.66
C VAL A 70 11.93 -5.57 -5.08
N VAL A 71 10.69 -5.78 -5.49
CA VAL A 71 10.17 -5.41 -6.83
C VAL A 71 10.18 -3.88 -7.00
N ALA A 72 9.66 -3.13 -6.03
CA ALA A 72 9.61 -1.67 -6.07
C ALA A 72 11.02 -1.09 -6.21
N THR A 73 11.96 -1.50 -5.36
CA THR A 73 13.35 -1.05 -5.39
C THR A 73 14.04 -1.41 -6.71
N ALA A 74 13.84 -2.64 -7.22
CA ALA A 74 14.45 -3.08 -8.48
C ALA A 74 13.93 -2.27 -9.69
N GLY A 75 12.69 -1.83 -9.66
CA GLY A 75 12.11 -0.95 -10.68
C GLY A 75 12.48 0.54 -10.48
N GLY A 76 12.83 0.94 -9.26
CA GLY A 76 13.09 2.34 -8.89
C GLY A 76 11.83 3.09 -8.48
N TRP A 77 10.87 2.41 -7.87
CA TRP A 77 9.78 3.03 -7.11
C TRP A 77 10.21 3.17 -5.66
N ASP A 78 10.58 4.37 -5.26
CA ASP A 78 11.02 4.69 -3.90
C ASP A 78 9.84 5.05 -2.98
N VAL A 79 8.75 4.31 -3.08
CA VAL A 79 7.48 4.56 -2.36
C VAL A 79 7.15 3.46 -1.34
N VAL A 80 7.90 2.37 -1.31
CA VAL A 80 7.72 1.29 -0.33
C VAL A 80 8.81 1.42 0.73
N PRO A 81 8.47 1.56 2.00
CA PRO A 81 9.48 1.68 3.06
C PRO A 81 10.38 0.44 3.10
N PRO A 82 11.68 0.59 3.43
CA PRO A 82 12.60 -0.53 3.60
C PRO A 82 11.98 -1.64 4.43
N THR A 83 11.94 -2.85 3.86
CA THR A 83 11.30 -4.03 4.46
C THR A 83 12.23 -5.22 4.36
N VAL A 84 12.39 -5.95 5.46
CA VAL A 84 13.25 -7.13 5.56
C VAL A 84 12.49 -8.32 6.13
N LEU A 85 12.92 -9.54 5.76
CA LEU A 85 12.48 -10.77 6.42
C LEU A 85 13.52 -11.15 7.45
N ARG A 86 13.09 -11.42 8.69
CA ARG A 86 13.96 -11.88 9.79
C ARG A 86 13.16 -12.56 10.90
N ASP A 87 13.87 -13.22 11.80
CA ASP A 87 13.30 -13.64 13.07
C ASP A 87 13.14 -12.43 14.01
N GLY A 88 12.00 -12.40 14.68
CA GLY A 88 11.66 -11.41 15.69
C GLY A 88 11.13 -12.08 16.96
N PRO A 89 10.56 -11.32 17.91
CA PRO A 89 10.07 -11.85 19.19
C PRO A 89 9.03 -12.98 19.07
N PHE A 90 8.30 -13.05 17.95
CA PHE A 90 7.27 -14.07 17.68
C PHE A 90 7.63 -14.95 16.46
N GLY A 91 8.92 -15.14 16.19
CA GLY A 91 9.42 -15.97 15.10
C GLY A 91 9.66 -15.18 13.79
N PRO A 92 9.72 -15.88 12.64
CA PRO A 92 9.96 -15.23 11.36
C PRO A 92 8.82 -14.27 10.97
N GLY A 93 9.19 -13.14 10.37
CA GLY A 93 8.22 -12.14 9.92
C GLY A 93 8.86 -11.02 9.11
N SER A 94 8.03 -10.17 8.53
CA SER A 94 8.48 -8.94 7.89
C SER A 94 8.69 -7.84 8.94
N VAL A 95 9.78 -7.08 8.76
CA VAL A 95 10.06 -5.88 9.55
C VAL A 95 10.22 -4.73 8.57
N GLN A 96 9.33 -3.74 8.67
CA GLN A 96 9.28 -2.57 7.81
C GLN A 96 9.57 -1.30 8.62
N ARG A 97 10.35 -0.40 8.05
CA ARG A 97 10.60 0.92 8.64
C ARG A 97 9.28 1.64 8.91
N TRP A 98 9.12 2.17 10.11
CA TRP A 98 8.01 3.06 10.44
C TRP A 98 8.05 4.33 9.58
N VAL A 99 6.89 4.75 9.08
CA VAL A 99 6.73 6.03 8.38
C VAL A 99 6.06 7.00 9.35
N THR A 100 6.78 8.03 9.76
CA THR A 100 6.18 9.12 10.51
C THR A 100 5.40 9.99 9.55
N GLN A 101 4.11 10.07 9.77
CA GLN A 101 3.20 10.86 8.94
C GLN A 101 3.22 12.33 9.34
N VAL A 102 2.90 13.20 8.40
CA VAL A 102 2.47 14.57 8.71
C VAL A 102 1.17 14.42 9.50
N PRO A 103 1.02 15.03 10.68
CA PRO A 103 -0.27 15.07 11.35
C PRO A 103 -1.29 15.71 10.39
N LEU A 104 -2.40 15.04 10.15
CA LEU A 104 -3.58 15.71 9.57
C LEU A 104 -3.93 16.80 10.56
N GLU A 105 -4.08 18.05 10.12
CA GLU A 105 -4.41 19.15 11.02
C GLU A 105 -5.63 18.76 11.84
N GLU A 106 -5.40 18.69 13.15
CA GLU A 106 -6.31 18.43 14.28
C GLU A 106 -7.44 17.41 14.06
N GLU A 107 -7.22 16.17 14.56
CA GLU A 107 -8.35 15.41 15.08
C GLU A 107 -8.99 16.29 16.18
N PRO A 108 -10.31 16.55 16.15
CA PRO A 108 -10.97 17.23 17.25
C PRO A 108 -10.68 16.47 18.55
N GLU A 109 -10.34 17.18 19.63
CA GLU A 109 -10.15 16.55 20.93
C GLU A 109 -11.33 15.62 21.23
N PRO A 110 -11.09 14.43 21.81
CA PRO A 110 -12.18 13.52 22.14
C PRO A 110 -13.15 14.28 23.05
N VAL A 111 -14.33 14.52 22.54
CA VAL A 111 -15.43 15.08 23.32
C VAL A 111 -15.74 14.06 24.41
N GLU A 112 -15.63 14.44 25.68
CA GLU A 112 -16.11 13.64 26.81
C GLU A 112 -17.54 13.19 26.49
N GLU A 113 -17.79 11.87 26.57
CA GLU A 113 -19.12 11.31 26.28
C GLU A 113 -20.17 12.05 27.10
N PRO A 114 -21.19 12.67 26.47
CA PRO A 114 -22.30 13.23 27.21
C PRO A 114 -23.15 12.08 27.76
N GLU A 115 -23.39 12.07 29.04
CA GLU A 115 -24.47 11.30 29.64
C GLU A 115 -25.80 11.73 28.99
N GLU A 116 -26.52 10.76 28.45
CA GLU A 116 -27.86 10.82 27.83
C GLU A 116 -27.98 11.37 26.41
N LEU A 117 -28.32 10.44 25.50
CA LEU A 117 -28.71 10.67 24.12
C LEU A 117 -30.03 11.42 24.03
N GLU A 118 -30.01 12.71 23.77
CA GLU A 118 -31.08 13.36 23.04
C GLU A 118 -30.74 13.31 21.54
N VAL A 119 -31.67 12.80 20.75
CA VAL A 119 -31.61 12.74 19.29
C VAL A 119 -31.57 14.18 18.77
N ALA A 120 -30.44 14.65 18.37
CA ALA A 120 -30.28 15.96 17.74
C ALA A 120 -30.12 15.80 16.22
N ASP A 121 -30.88 16.64 15.55
CA ASP A 121 -30.98 16.82 14.13
C ASP A 121 -29.65 17.19 13.47
N GLU A 122 -29.52 16.72 12.19
CA GLU A 122 -28.62 17.21 11.14
C GLU A 122 -27.14 17.47 11.55
N ILE A 123 -26.30 16.48 11.28
CA ILE A 123 -24.85 16.71 11.23
C ILE A 123 -24.57 17.51 9.96
N GLU A 124 -24.30 18.82 10.11
CA GLU A 124 -23.67 19.61 9.07
C GLU A 124 -22.30 19.00 8.80
N VAL A 125 -22.11 18.43 7.62
CA VAL A 125 -20.78 18.04 7.13
C VAL A 125 -20.07 19.34 6.81
N ASP A 126 -19.08 19.71 7.61
CA ASP A 126 -18.21 20.85 7.34
C ASP A 126 -17.47 20.59 6.01
N THR A 127 -17.85 21.36 4.98
CA THR A 127 -17.31 21.24 3.62
C THR A 127 -16.00 22.01 3.43
N ASP A 128 -15.48 22.67 4.45
CA ASP A 128 -14.32 23.56 4.39
C ASP A 128 -13.02 22.93 4.90
N VAL A 129 -12.97 21.60 5.14
CA VAL A 129 -11.72 20.91 5.43
C VAL A 129 -10.86 20.93 4.16
N GLU A 130 -9.74 21.65 4.21
CA GLU A 130 -8.75 21.63 3.12
C GLU A 130 -8.30 20.18 2.86
N HIS A 131 -8.76 19.59 1.75
CA HIS A 131 -8.44 18.22 1.32
C HIS A 131 -6.98 18.06 0.86
N SER A 132 -6.08 19.00 1.21
CA SER A 132 -4.73 19.11 0.65
C SER A 132 -3.82 17.93 0.99
N ASP A 133 -4.06 17.22 2.10
CA ASP A 133 -3.18 16.17 2.60
C ASP A 133 -3.72 14.74 2.41
N ARG A 134 -4.94 14.58 1.92
CA ARG A 134 -5.52 13.29 1.60
C ARG A 134 -5.26 12.90 0.14
N PHE A 135 -4.94 11.66 -0.08
CA PHE A 135 -4.72 11.11 -1.42
C PHE A 135 -5.98 10.50 -2.04
N VAL A 136 -6.89 10.04 -1.19
CA VAL A 136 -8.18 9.42 -1.54
C VAL A 136 -9.23 9.91 -0.56
N ASP A 137 -10.41 10.29 -1.06
CA ASP A 137 -11.49 10.78 -0.21
C ASP A 137 -12.87 10.52 -0.82
N LEU A 138 -13.92 10.82 -0.04
CA LEU A 138 -15.32 10.74 -0.43
C LEU A 138 -15.84 12.13 -0.79
N PHE A 139 -16.55 12.23 -1.90
CA PHE A 139 -17.13 13.48 -2.36
C PHE A 139 -18.59 13.29 -2.74
N ASP A 140 -19.37 14.37 -2.66
CA ASP A 140 -20.64 14.45 -3.38
C ASP A 140 -20.34 14.38 -4.90
N PRO A 141 -21.02 13.50 -5.65
CA PRO A 141 -20.83 13.41 -7.10
C PRO A 141 -21.04 14.72 -7.85
N ALA A 142 -21.86 15.64 -7.31
CA ALA A 142 -22.12 16.94 -7.91
C ALA A 142 -21.04 18.00 -7.56
N ALA A 143 -20.20 17.72 -6.55
CA ALA A 143 -19.21 18.65 -6.00
C ALA A 143 -17.77 18.10 -6.05
N LEU A 144 -17.46 17.19 -6.99
CA LEU A 144 -16.10 16.65 -7.14
C LEU A 144 -15.11 17.78 -7.50
N PRO A 145 -14.10 18.07 -6.65
CA PRO A 145 -13.17 19.16 -6.89
C PRO A 145 -12.30 18.94 -8.13
N GLN A 146 -11.84 20.06 -8.72
CA GLN A 146 -10.83 19.99 -9.78
C GLN A 146 -9.54 19.35 -9.24
N GLY A 147 -8.91 18.47 -10.05
CA GLY A 147 -7.70 17.74 -9.65
C GLY A 147 -7.98 16.43 -8.93
N TRP A 148 -9.26 16.01 -8.86
CA TRP A 148 -9.65 14.70 -8.36
C TRP A 148 -10.21 13.83 -9.47
N LEU A 149 -9.92 12.53 -9.44
CA LEU A 149 -10.36 11.55 -10.43
C LEU A 149 -11.31 10.54 -9.78
N PRO A 150 -12.53 10.38 -10.33
CA PRO A 150 -13.50 9.46 -9.78
C PRO A 150 -13.07 8.01 -9.97
N VAL A 151 -13.37 7.17 -8.97
CA VAL A 151 -13.05 5.74 -8.95
C VAL A 151 -14.33 4.90 -8.97
N ILE A 152 -15.18 5.05 -7.97
CA ILE A 152 -16.42 4.28 -7.83
C ILE A 152 -17.47 5.13 -7.12
N ALA A 153 -18.71 5.02 -7.60
CA ALA A 153 -19.87 5.62 -6.95
C ALA A 153 -20.49 4.63 -5.96
N GLY A 154 -20.98 5.14 -4.84
CA GLY A 154 -21.64 4.37 -3.80
C GLY A 154 -22.79 5.14 -3.18
N SER A 155 -23.35 4.58 -2.12
CA SER A 155 -24.36 5.23 -1.29
C SER A 155 -23.97 5.07 0.18
N LEU A 156 -24.12 6.12 0.96
CA LEU A 156 -23.98 6.06 2.41
C LEU A 156 -25.13 5.27 3.04
N ALA A 157 -24.89 4.67 4.18
CA ALA A 157 -25.95 3.99 4.95
C ALA A 157 -27.08 4.96 5.33
N THR A 158 -26.77 6.24 5.45
CA THR A 158 -27.73 7.35 5.71
C THR A 158 -28.54 7.80 4.49
N GLY A 159 -28.24 7.27 3.27
CA GLY A 159 -29.03 7.52 2.06
C GLY A 159 -28.45 8.54 1.06
N GLY A 160 -27.28 9.14 1.31
CA GLY A 160 -26.61 10.04 0.35
C GLY A 160 -25.83 9.29 -0.73
N ARG A 161 -25.68 9.87 -1.93
CA ARG A 161 -24.77 9.36 -2.97
C ARG A 161 -23.37 9.93 -2.72
N VAL A 162 -22.36 9.06 -2.84
CA VAL A 162 -20.96 9.44 -2.70
C VAL A 162 -20.14 8.87 -3.84
N ILE A 163 -19.00 9.50 -4.09
CA ILE A 163 -18.00 9.01 -5.01
C ILE A 163 -16.65 8.92 -4.27
N VAL A 164 -16.04 7.74 -4.33
CA VAL A 164 -14.63 7.60 -3.96
C VAL A 164 -13.81 8.20 -5.09
N ALA A 165 -12.93 9.12 -4.78
CA ALA A 165 -12.02 9.72 -5.75
C ALA A 165 -10.60 9.81 -5.17
N HIS A 166 -9.60 9.87 -6.04
CA HIS A 166 -8.21 10.12 -5.66
C HIS A 166 -7.67 11.38 -6.36
N ALA A 167 -6.68 12.01 -5.76
CA ALA A 167 -6.02 13.18 -6.34
C ALA A 167 -5.31 12.83 -7.66
N ASP A 168 -5.37 13.71 -8.67
CA ASP A 168 -4.64 13.58 -9.95
C ASP A 168 -3.18 14.04 -9.78
N ARG A 169 -2.38 13.23 -9.07
CA ARG A 169 -0.96 13.47 -8.76
C ARG A 169 -0.06 12.51 -9.50
N ALA A 170 1.12 12.99 -9.91
CA ALA A 170 2.08 12.19 -10.67
C ALA A 170 2.66 11.02 -9.86
N ASP A 171 2.88 11.21 -8.56
CA ASP A 171 3.36 10.17 -7.64
C ASP A 171 2.32 9.05 -7.45
N LEU A 172 1.04 9.40 -7.20
CA LEU A 172 -0.06 8.43 -7.13
C LEU A 172 -0.24 7.66 -8.44
N ARG A 173 -0.08 8.36 -9.57
CA ARG A 173 -0.15 7.73 -10.88
C ARG A 173 0.94 6.68 -11.07
N SER A 174 2.14 6.93 -10.58
CA SER A 174 3.23 5.96 -10.56
C SER A 174 2.95 4.79 -9.62
N VAL A 175 2.30 5.04 -8.46
CA VAL A 175 1.83 3.97 -7.55
C VAL A 175 0.79 3.09 -8.24
N ALA A 176 -0.13 3.64 -9.03
CA ALA A 176 -1.09 2.84 -9.80
C ALA A 176 -0.40 1.88 -10.80
N VAL A 177 0.76 2.28 -11.37
CA VAL A 177 1.58 1.38 -12.18
C VAL A 177 2.22 0.29 -11.33
N LEU A 178 2.77 0.65 -10.16
CA LEU A 178 3.33 -0.33 -9.22
C LEU A 178 2.27 -1.33 -8.76
N ASP A 179 1.06 -0.88 -8.39
CA ASP A 179 -0.05 -1.76 -8.00
C ASP A 179 -0.39 -2.77 -9.09
N ALA A 180 -0.41 -2.34 -10.36
CA ALA A 180 -0.62 -3.23 -11.50
C ALA A 180 0.53 -4.24 -11.67
N VAL A 181 1.78 -3.86 -11.42
CA VAL A 181 2.96 -4.74 -11.47
C VAL A 181 2.88 -5.80 -10.38
N ILE A 182 2.68 -5.37 -9.13
CA ILE A 182 2.62 -6.28 -7.97
C ILE A 182 1.26 -6.97 -7.83
N ASN A 183 0.28 -6.64 -8.67
CA ASN A 183 -1.08 -7.18 -8.59
C ASN A 183 -1.67 -6.99 -7.18
N ASN A 184 -1.64 -5.75 -6.70
CA ASN A 184 -2.10 -5.43 -5.36
C ASN A 184 -3.61 -5.70 -5.24
N SER A 185 -3.99 -6.55 -4.28
CA SER A 185 -5.38 -6.96 -4.11
C SER A 185 -6.13 -6.16 -3.03
N ASP A 186 -5.47 -5.14 -2.41
CA ASP A 186 -6.08 -4.38 -1.30
C ASP A 186 -5.50 -2.96 -1.15
N ARG A 187 -5.28 -2.21 -2.26
CA ARG A 187 -4.85 -0.82 -2.14
C ARG A 187 -5.99 0.07 -1.69
N LYS A 188 -5.98 0.46 -0.42
CA LYS A 188 -6.89 1.42 0.22
C LYS A 188 -6.29 2.82 0.28
N GLY A 189 -7.12 3.82 0.57
CA GLY A 189 -6.68 5.18 0.84
C GLY A 189 -5.74 5.25 2.04
N THR A 190 -6.05 4.56 3.13
CA THR A 190 -5.23 4.46 4.36
C THR A 190 -3.87 3.79 4.17
N HIS A 191 -3.64 3.10 3.05
CA HIS A 191 -2.34 2.53 2.72
C HIS A 191 -1.40 3.50 1.99
N LEU A 192 -1.82 4.75 1.80
CA LEU A 192 -1.08 5.85 1.17
C LEU A 192 -0.78 6.90 2.25
N LEU A 193 0.50 7.07 2.59
CA LEU A 193 0.92 7.92 3.69
C LEU A 193 1.71 9.13 3.20
N ALA A 194 1.35 10.32 3.68
CA ALA A 194 2.19 11.51 3.55
C ALA A 194 3.26 11.48 4.64
N GLY A 195 4.50 11.20 4.26
CA GLY A 195 5.61 11.18 5.19
C GLY A 195 6.06 12.59 5.57
N GLN A 196 6.54 12.78 6.80
CA GLN A 196 7.15 14.05 7.24
C GLN A 196 8.38 14.45 6.40
N ASP A 197 8.96 13.50 5.67
CA ASP A 197 10.02 13.74 4.70
C ASP A 197 9.51 14.31 3.36
N GLY A 198 8.22 14.66 3.26
CA GLY A 198 7.55 15.17 2.07
C GLY A 198 7.31 14.13 0.98
N ARG A 199 7.49 12.84 1.26
CA ARG A 199 7.35 11.74 0.30
C ARG A 199 6.03 11.01 0.48
N LEU A 200 5.49 10.51 -0.64
CA LEU A 200 4.44 9.50 -0.61
C LEU A 200 5.05 8.15 -0.24
N TRP A 201 4.46 7.49 0.73
CA TRP A 201 4.78 6.12 1.11
C TRP A 201 3.58 5.20 0.95
N CYS A 202 3.83 3.97 0.54
CA CYS A 202 2.84 2.92 0.39
C CYS A 202 3.15 1.78 1.35
N ILE A 203 2.15 1.35 2.10
CA ILE A 203 2.26 0.29 3.10
C ILE A 203 1.25 -0.83 2.82
N ASP A 204 1.32 -1.88 3.62
CA ASP A 204 0.40 -3.03 3.62
C ASP A 204 0.32 -3.77 2.28
N HIS A 205 1.38 -4.50 1.97
CA HIS A 205 1.55 -5.25 0.72
C HIS A 205 1.46 -6.77 0.89
N GLY A 206 0.86 -7.25 1.99
CA GLY A 206 0.75 -8.67 2.28
C GLY A 206 -0.06 -9.44 1.23
N VAL A 207 -1.08 -8.82 0.65
CA VAL A 207 -1.96 -9.44 -0.36
C VAL A 207 -1.60 -8.99 -1.78
N THR A 208 -0.35 -9.22 -2.18
CA THR A 208 0.20 -8.87 -3.50
C THR A 208 0.78 -10.08 -4.21
N LEU A 209 1.21 -9.90 -5.45
CA LEU A 209 2.03 -10.83 -6.24
C LEU A 209 1.37 -12.19 -6.54
N HIS A 210 0.06 -12.32 -6.36
CA HIS A 210 -0.69 -13.53 -6.71
C HIS A 210 -0.54 -13.86 -8.20
N ALA A 211 -0.55 -15.16 -8.55
CA ALA A 211 -0.39 -15.64 -9.93
C ALA A 211 -1.58 -15.29 -10.84
N HIS A 212 -2.79 -15.25 -10.29
CA HIS A 212 -4.01 -14.84 -10.99
C HIS A 212 -4.20 -13.32 -10.87
N ASP A 213 -4.93 -12.74 -11.83
CA ASP A 213 -5.26 -11.32 -11.81
C ASP A 213 -6.28 -11.02 -10.71
N LYS A 214 -5.86 -10.28 -9.70
CA LYS A 214 -6.63 -9.90 -8.51
C LYS A 214 -6.50 -8.42 -8.17
N LEU A 215 -6.09 -7.59 -9.13
CA LEU A 215 -5.86 -6.17 -8.86
C LEU A 215 -7.12 -5.50 -8.32
N ARG A 216 -7.03 -4.99 -7.08
CA ARG A 216 -8.01 -4.13 -6.42
C ARG A 216 -7.31 -2.90 -5.87
N THR A 217 -7.68 -1.74 -6.36
CA THR A 217 -7.04 -0.49 -5.99
C THR A 217 -8.02 0.66 -6.04
N VAL A 218 -7.81 1.66 -5.22
CA VAL A 218 -8.54 2.95 -5.29
C VAL A 218 -7.93 3.90 -6.34
N LEU A 219 -6.94 3.47 -7.12
CA LEU A 219 -6.21 4.31 -8.06
C LEU A 219 -6.61 4.08 -9.54
N TRP A 220 -7.89 3.85 -9.83
CA TRP A 220 -8.39 3.56 -11.17
C TRP A 220 -8.59 4.78 -12.07
N GLY A 221 -8.51 6.00 -11.58
CA GLY A 221 -8.80 7.21 -12.36
C GLY A 221 -7.94 7.40 -13.63
N TRP A 222 -6.84 6.64 -13.77
CA TRP A 222 -6.01 6.63 -14.98
C TRP A 222 -6.22 5.40 -15.87
N ALA A 223 -7.21 4.54 -15.59
CA ALA A 223 -7.47 3.33 -16.39
C ALA A 223 -7.52 3.64 -17.89
N GLY A 224 -6.80 2.86 -18.71
CA GLY A 224 -6.68 3.05 -20.16
C GLY A 224 -5.82 4.22 -20.61
N ARG A 225 -5.42 5.16 -19.75
CA ARG A 225 -4.52 6.26 -20.11
C ARG A 225 -3.09 5.75 -20.38
N ARG A 226 -2.32 6.47 -21.18
CA ARG A 226 -0.92 6.12 -21.47
C ARG A 226 -0.09 6.16 -20.21
N LEU A 227 0.86 5.23 -20.06
CA LEU A 227 1.83 5.26 -18.98
C LEU A 227 2.74 6.49 -19.07
N PRO A 228 3.11 7.12 -17.96
CA PRO A 228 4.14 8.15 -17.94
C PRO A 228 5.48 7.60 -18.46
N PRO A 229 6.28 8.38 -19.20
CA PRO A 229 7.59 7.95 -19.69
C PRO A 229 8.52 7.41 -18.58
N ALA A 230 8.55 8.08 -17.42
CA ALA A 230 9.34 7.64 -16.27
C ALA A 230 8.93 6.25 -15.75
N ASP A 231 7.62 5.90 -15.83
CA ASP A 231 7.16 4.57 -15.41
C ASP A 231 7.46 3.51 -16.48
N VAL A 232 7.50 3.88 -17.76
CA VAL A 232 8.01 2.97 -18.80
C VAL A 232 9.48 2.65 -18.54
N GLU A 233 10.30 3.64 -18.17
CA GLU A 233 11.72 3.40 -17.80
C GLU A 233 11.85 2.53 -16.55
N ARG A 234 10.98 2.71 -15.54
CA ARG A 234 10.92 1.83 -14.35
C ARG A 234 10.57 0.39 -14.73
N LEU A 235 9.58 0.20 -15.59
CA LEU A 235 9.19 -1.12 -16.08
C LEU A 235 10.32 -1.80 -16.87
N GLU A 236 11.05 -1.07 -17.73
CA GLU A 236 12.21 -1.62 -18.47
C GLU A 236 13.34 -2.00 -17.52
N ARG A 237 13.63 -1.18 -16.50
CA ARG A 237 14.61 -1.51 -15.45
C ARG A 237 14.21 -2.77 -14.70
N LEU A 238 12.94 -2.85 -14.27
CA LEU A 238 12.41 -4.02 -13.58
C LEU A 238 12.45 -5.27 -14.49
N ARG A 239 12.08 -5.14 -15.76
CA ARG A 239 12.16 -6.24 -16.72
C ARG A 239 13.58 -6.81 -16.80
N ALA A 240 14.60 -5.95 -16.87
CA ALA A 240 15.98 -6.36 -16.86
C ALA A 240 16.39 -7.02 -15.55
N ALA A 241 15.96 -6.45 -14.40
CA ALA A 241 16.22 -7.00 -13.08
C ALA A 241 15.55 -8.37 -12.83
N LEU A 242 14.47 -8.67 -13.52
CA LEU A 242 13.75 -9.96 -13.44
C LEU A 242 14.30 -11.04 -14.37
N ALA A 243 15.49 -10.86 -14.99
CA ALA A 243 16.15 -11.91 -15.76
C ALA A 243 16.36 -13.18 -14.88
N PRO A 244 16.25 -14.40 -15.45
CA PRO A 244 16.24 -15.65 -14.66
C PRO A 244 17.40 -15.77 -13.67
N ASP A 245 18.61 -15.42 -14.08
CA ASP A 245 19.85 -15.60 -13.31
C ASP A 245 20.25 -14.34 -12.51
N SER A 246 19.36 -13.37 -12.40
CA SER A 246 19.63 -12.12 -11.66
C SER A 246 19.54 -12.33 -10.15
N ALA A 247 20.26 -11.49 -9.39
CA ALA A 247 20.16 -11.48 -7.93
C ALA A 247 18.74 -11.19 -7.44
N VAL A 248 17.98 -10.36 -8.17
CA VAL A 248 16.57 -10.04 -7.86
C VAL A 248 15.70 -11.29 -8.03
N SER A 249 15.83 -12.02 -9.15
CA SER A 249 15.10 -13.27 -9.38
C SER A 249 15.46 -14.33 -8.33
N GLY A 250 16.74 -14.49 -8.00
CA GLY A 250 17.17 -15.39 -6.93
C GLY A 250 16.59 -15.03 -5.57
N ARG A 251 16.49 -13.71 -5.26
CA ARG A 251 15.86 -13.26 -4.01
C ARG A 251 14.35 -13.48 -4.00
N LEU A 252 13.66 -13.21 -5.11
CA LEU A 252 12.22 -13.46 -5.23
C LEU A 252 11.90 -14.96 -5.15
N GLY A 253 12.75 -15.85 -5.66
CA GLY A 253 12.59 -17.31 -5.54
C GLY A 253 12.64 -17.85 -4.10
N GLN A 254 13.16 -17.06 -3.15
CA GLN A 254 13.09 -17.36 -1.70
C GLN A 254 11.79 -16.91 -1.03
N LEU A 255 10.98 -16.09 -1.71
CA LEU A 255 9.82 -15.42 -1.17
C LEU A 255 8.50 -15.82 -1.85
N LEU A 256 8.56 -16.20 -3.11
CA LEU A 256 7.43 -16.45 -3.99
C LEU A 256 7.59 -17.79 -4.74
N THR A 257 6.47 -18.33 -5.20
CA THR A 257 6.46 -19.49 -6.10
C THR A 257 6.91 -19.12 -7.52
N ASP A 258 7.37 -20.10 -8.30
CA ASP A 258 7.72 -19.90 -9.72
C ASP A 258 6.54 -19.40 -10.54
N GLY A 259 5.32 -19.83 -10.21
CA GLY A 259 4.09 -19.36 -10.85
C GLY A 259 3.84 -17.88 -10.66
N GLU A 260 4.07 -17.36 -9.46
CA GLU A 260 3.93 -15.95 -9.10
C GLU A 260 5.00 -15.08 -9.75
N ILE A 261 6.25 -15.55 -9.77
CA ILE A 261 7.35 -14.87 -10.48
C ILE A 261 7.07 -14.85 -11.98
N GLY A 262 6.57 -15.96 -12.55
CA GLY A 262 6.14 -16.02 -13.94
C GLY A 262 5.02 -15.02 -14.24
N ALA A 263 4.05 -14.88 -13.35
CA ALA A 263 2.96 -13.92 -13.48
C ALA A 263 3.46 -12.46 -13.38
N LEU A 264 4.35 -12.14 -12.45
CA LEU A 264 5.00 -10.85 -12.35
C LEU A 264 5.70 -10.45 -13.66
N ARG A 265 6.49 -11.37 -14.23
CA ARG A 265 7.17 -11.15 -15.53
C ARG A 265 6.18 -10.92 -16.67
N ARG A 266 5.03 -11.61 -16.68
CA ARG A 266 3.96 -11.39 -17.67
C ARG A 266 3.36 -10.00 -17.53
N ARG A 267 2.98 -9.58 -16.31
CA ARG A 267 2.38 -8.25 -16.06
C ARG A 267 3.30 -7.11 -16.50
N VAL A 268 4.59 -7.17 -16.17
CA VAL A 268 5.58 -6.18 -16.62
C VAL A 268 5.67 -6.12 -18.14
N ARG A 269 5.75 -7.27 -18.81
CA ARG A 269 5.78 -7.36 -20.28
C ARG A 269 4.51 -6.81 -20.93
N ASP A 270 3.34 -7.10 -20.35
CA ASP A 270 2.05 -6.66 -20.88
C ASP A 270 1.84 -5.15 -20.70
N LEU A 271 2.26 -4.57 -19.58
CA LEU A 271 2.26 -3.11 -19.37
C LEU A 271 3.18 -2.40 -20.37
N LEU A 272 4.38 -2.92 -20.63
CA LEU A 272 5.29 -2.38 -21.65
C LEU A 272 4.70 -2.51 -23.05
N ARG A 273 4.08 -3.63 -23.39
CA ARG A 273 3.47 -3.87 -24.70
C ARG A 273 2.29 -2.96 -24.95
N THR A 274 1.43 -2.72 -23.96
CA THR A 274 0.24 -1.88 -24.10
C THR A 274 0.57 -0.39 -23.98
N GLY A 275 1.59 -0.04 -23.20
CA GLY A 275 1.95 1.33 -22.86
C GLY A 275 0.84 2.10 -22.13
N ARG A 276 -0.08 1.37 -21.46
CA ARG A 276 -1.27 1.95 -20.82
C ARG A 276 -1.51 1.35 -19.43
N HIS A 277 -2.12 2.16 -18.57
CA HIS A 277 -2.70 1.64 -17.33
C HIS A 277 -3.76 0.58 -17.66
N PRO A 278 -3.84 -0.52 -16.90
CA PRO A 278 -4.85 -1.55 -17.13
C PRO A 278 -6.27 -1.01 -16.86
N HIS A 279 -7.26 -1.73 -17.35
CA HIS A 279 -8.65 -1.57 -16.93
C HIS A 279 -8.97 -2.55 -15.80
N PRO A 280 -9.97 -2.24 -14.95
CA PRO A 280 -10.49 -3.20 -13.98
C PRO A 280 -10.87 -4.52 -14.65
N ASN A 281 -10.57 -5.64 -13.99
CA ASN A 281 -11.03 -6.95 -14.41
C ASN A 281 -12.54 -7.07 -14.12
N PRO A 282 -13.40 -7.30 -15.13
CA PRO A 282 -14.86 -7.40 -14.91
C PRO A 282 -15.27 -8.60 -14.06
N ASP A 283 -14.44 -9.63 -13.99
CA ASP A 283 -14.68 -10.88 -13.26
C ASP A 283 -14.17 -10.85 -11.82
N TRP A 284 -13.62 -9.69 -11.37
CA TRP A 284 -13.04 -9.53 -10.04
C TRP A 284 -13.44 -8.17 -9.43
N PRO A 285 -13.72 -8.09 -8.12
CA PRO A 285 -13.95 -6.81 -7.46
C PRO A 285 -12.81 -5.84 -7.70
N SER A 286 -13.09 -4.66 -8.27
CA SER A 286 -12.04 -3.72 -8.70
C SER A 286 -11.49 -2.86 -7.56
N VAL A 287 -12.30 -2.64 -6.49
CA VAL A 287 -11.94 -1.78 -5.35
C VAL A 287 -11.99 -2.61 -4.07
N PRO A 288 -11.03 -2.45 -3.15
CA PRO A 288 -11.10 -3.10 -1.84
C PRO A 288 -12.23 -2.51 -0.99
N TRP A 289 -12.68 -3.26 0.00
CA TRP A 289 -13.68 -2.78 0.96
C TRP A 289 -13.20 -3.01 2.39
N PRO A 290 -13.27 -1.97 3.27
CA PRO A 290 -13.54 -0.56 2.94
C PRO A 290 -12.48 0.02 2.01
N ALA A 291 -12.83 1.09 1.28
CA ALA A 291 -11.91 1.75 0.34
C ALA A 291 -10.94 2.74 1.03
N LEU A 292 -11.36 3.24 2.20
CA LEU A 292 -10.65 4.19 3.07
C LEU A 292 -10.30 3.53 4.39
#